data_49db473b0d399c08c79cef2890557873
#
_entry.id   49db473b0d399c08c79cef2890557873
#
_cell.length_a   1.000
_cell.length_b   1.000
_cell.length_c   1.000
_cell.angle_alpha   90.00
_cell.angle_beta   90.00
_cell.angle_gamma   90.00
#
_symmetry.space_group_name_H-M   'P 1'
#
loop_
_entity.id
_entity.type
_entity.pdbx_description
1 polymer ?
#
loop_
_entity_poly.entity_id
_entity_poly.type
_entity_poly.pdbx_seq_one_letter_code
_entity_poly.pdbx_strand_id
1 'polypeptide(L)'
;NNLSVPKQIKNILDNPKFNGIHNVISSLIEVPSKYNISINTALGGASSYLVVDTPNTAKELIYYLKNNNLGRATFYPLSVITGRYIDDSTLNTIKNEDGYIGIASELVSYDNKYSNIISNVLGNIIIVDTIEMANIISSKINKKYKIVTLDGQVINVGGSLTGGSQTKSVSPISIKYEIEEETKKQTILTSKNKELLKEIDTIDKEINTHNSSLYKYKEERIEFFSKKEMATNDMTLINATLEAKERELKDLTNISNNESEEDNLINALYKVKE
;
A
#
# COMPACT_ATOMS: atom_id res chain seq x y z
N ASN A 1 -9.80 0.76 19.72
CA ASN A 1 -10.62 0.63 18.51
C ASN A 1 -12.00 1.31 18.56
N ASN A 2 -12.20 2.37 19.38
CA ASN A 2 -13.48 3.06 19.56
C ASN A 2 -13.51 4.48 18.96
N LEU A 3 -12.82 4.68 17.81
CA LEU A 3 -12.61 6.02 17.22
C LEU A 3 -13.88 6.69 16.67
N SER A 4 -14.95 5.94 16.41
CA SER A 4 -16.19 6.47 15.82
C SER A 4 -17.43 6.32 16.70
N VAL A 5 -17.24 5.92 17.94
CA VAL A 5 -18.35 5.77 18.90
C VAL A 5 -18.61 7.11 19.58
N PRO A 6 -19.88 7.55 19.75
CA PRO A 6 -20.20 8.78 20.45
C PRO A 6 -19.54 8.85 21.84
N LYS A 7 -19.07 10.04 22.25
CA LYS A 7 -18.30 10.25 23.48
C LYS A 7 -18.97 9.66 24.72
N GLN A 8 -20.29 9.77 24.84
CA GLN A 8 -21.06 9.22 25.94
C GLN A 8 -21.01 7.70 26.02
N ILE A 9 -21.01 7.02 24.86
CA ILE A 9 -20.90 5.57 24.79
C ILE A 9 -19.48 5.11 25.10
N LYS A 10 -18.48 5.84 24.60
CA LYS A 10 -17.08 5.59 24.94
C LYS A 10 -16.83 5.67 26.45
N ASN A 11 -17.38 6.68 27.10
CA ASN A 11 -17.28 6.82 28.59
C ASN A 11 -17.88 5.63 29.32
N ILE A 12 -18.91 4.98 28.76
CA ILE A 12 -19.51 3.77 29.35
C ILE A 12 -18.59 2.57 29.10
N LEU A 13 -18.15 2.37 27.86
CA LEU A 13 -17.32 1.21 27.45
C LEU A 13 -15.97 1.17 28.17
N ASP A 14 -15.38 2.35 28.40
CA ASP A 14 -14.08 2.47 29.06
C ASP A 14 -14.18 2.46 30.62
N ASN A 15 -15.39 2.39 31.19
CA ASN A 15 -15.60 2.40 32.64
C ASN A 15 -15.68 0.99 33.23
N PRO A 16 -14.67 0.54 33.99
CA PRO A 16 -14.59 -0.83 34.52
C PRO A 16 -15.64 -1.14 35.61
N LYS A 17 -16.42 -0.15 36.05
CA LYS A 17 -17.46 -0.35 37.08
C LYS A 17 -18.71 -1.03 36.55
N PHE A 18 -18.92 -1.03 35.22
CA PHE A 18 -20.11 -1.59 34.62
C PHE A 18 -19.87 -2.99 34.06
N ASN A 19 -20.73 -3.92 34.43
CA ASN A 19 -20.75 -5.27 33.91
C ASN A 19 -21.95 -5.49 32.98
N GLY A 20 -21.93 -6.54 32.17
CA GLY A 20 -23.04 -6.86 31.27
C GLY A 20 -23.21 -5.88 30.11
N ILE A 21 -22.11 -5.25 29.68
CA ILE A 21 -22.05 -4.40 28.50
C ILE A 21 -21.29 -5.16 27.42
N HIS A 22 -21.86 -5.20 26.21
CA HIS A 22 -21.19 -5.82 25.05
C HIS A 22 -20.45 -4.78 24.21
N ASN A 23 -21.13 -4.22 23.22
CA ASN A 23 -20.59 -3.14 22.39
C ASN A 23 -21.74 -2.47 21.61
N VAL A 24 -21.41 -1.49 20.77
CA VAL A 24 -22.38 -0.92 19.83
C VAL A 24 -22.68 -1.92 18.70
N ILE A 25 -23.91 -1.87 18.17
CA ILE A 25 -24.37 -2.82 17.13
C ILE A 25 -23.40 -2.90 15.95
N SER A 26 -22.90 -1.75 15.47
CA SER A 26 -21.93 -1.71 14.36
C SER A 26 -20.61 -2.44 14.64
N SER A 27 -20.22 -2.62 15.90
CA SER A 27 -19.01 -3.35 16.28
C SER A 27 -19.25 -4.86 16.47
N LEU A 28 -20.52 -5.27 16.55
CA LEU A 28 -20.93 -6.67 16.78
C LEU A 28 -21.21 -7.42 15.47
N ILE A 29 -21.13 -6.75 14.34
CA ILE A 29 -21.35 -7.31 13.00
C ILE A 29 -20.12 -7.19 12.11
N GLU A 30 -19.99 -8.13 11.19
CA GLU A 30 -19.05 -8.05 10.07
C GLU A 30 -19.86 -7.91 8.79
N VAL A 31 -19.50 -6.89 7.99
CA VAL A 31 -20.19 -6.52 6.77
C VAL A 31 -19.27 -6.72 5.57
N PRO A 32 -19.62 -7.57 4.58
CA PRO A 32 -18.87 -7.65 3.33
C PRO A 32 -18.80 -6.28 2.64
N SER A 33 -17.63 -5.95 2.05
CA SER A 33 -17.35 -4.63 1.45
C SER A 33 -18.44 -4.13 0.50
N LYS A 34 -18.98 -5.03 -0.33
CA LYS A 34 -20.03 -4.70 -1.31
C LYS A 34 -21.35 -4.23 -0.69
N TYR A 35 -21.61 -4.53 0.59
CA TYR A 35 -22.83 -4.16 1.29
C TYR A 35 -22.62 -3.04 2.33
N ASN A 36 -21.43 -2.49 2.41
CA ASN A 36 -21.06 -1.52 3.45
C ASN A 36 -21.97 -0.29 3.46
N ILE A 37 -22.22 0.30 2.29
CA ILE A 37 -23.07 1.49 2.14
C ILE A 37 -24.52 1.14 2.52
N SER A 38 -25.07 0.07 1.95
CA SER A 38 -26.46 -0.32 2.17
C SER A 38 -26.74 -0.72 3.62
N ILE A 39 -25.86 -1.50 4.27
CA ILE A 39 -26.04 -1.91 5.66
C ILE A 39 -25.88 -0.72 6.61
N ASN A 40 -24.92 0.16 6.34
CA ASN A 40 -24.76 1.37 7.14
C ASN A 40 -26.01 2.27 7.06
N THR A 41 -26.55 2.46 5.86
CA THR A 41 -27.79 3.20 5.62
C THR A 41 -29.00 2.50 6.25
N ALA A 42 -29.06 1.17 6.19
CA ALA A 42 -30.10 0.38 6.81
C ALA A 42 -30.10 0.57 8.34
N LEU A 43 -28.94 0.47 8.99
CA LEU A 43 -28.78 0.68 10.42
C LEU A 43 -29.08 2.12 10.84
N GLY A 44 -28.59 3.10 10.08
CA GLY A 44 -28.72 4.49 10.45
C GLY A 44 -28.27 4.75 11.90
N GLY A 45 -29.11 5.39 12.71
CA GLY A 45 -28.81 5.66 14.13
C GLY A 45 -28.61 4.41 15.00
N ALA A 46 -29.17 3.27 14.59
CA ALA A 46 -29.02 2.02 15.35
C ALA A 46 -27.57 1.48 15.35
N SER A 47 -26.74 1.94 14.43
CA SER A 47 -25.30 1.63 14.43
C SER A 47 -24.60 1.92 15.74
N SER A 48 -25.07 2.95 16.47
CA SER A 48 -24.52 3.42 17.75
C SER A 48 -25.28 2.89 18.99
N TYR A 49 -26.29 2.03 18.82
CA TYR A 49 -27.02 1.49 19.97
C TYR A 49 -26.16 0.51 20.73
N LEU A 50 -26.14 0.65 22.07
CA LEU A 50 -25.30 -0.16 22.95
C LEU A 50 -26.04 -1.41 23.40
N VAL A 51 -25.48 -2.57 23.13
CA VAL A 51 -26.03 -3.86 23.54
C VAL A 51 -25.61 -4.17 24.97
N VAL A 52 -26.58 -4.51 25.82
CA VAL A 52 -26.40 -4.83 27.24
C VAL A 52 -27.17 -6.12 27.59
N ASP A 53 -26.83 -6.76 28.70
CA ASP A 53 -27.48 -8.03 29.09
C ASP A 53 -28.97 -7.84 29.43
N THR A 54 -29.29 -6.87 30.29
CA THR A 54 -30.61 -6.75 30.91
C THR A 54 -31.15 -5.32 30.91
N PRO A 55 -32.47 -5.13 31.07
CA PRO A 55 -33.06 -3.82 31.28
C PRO A 55 -32.51 -3.12 32.54
N ASN A 56 -32.13 -3.86 33.59
CA ASN A 56 -31.54 -3.28 34.79
C ASN A 56 -30.18 -2.66 34.50
N THR A 57 -29.32 -3.35 33.74
CA THR A 57 -28.05 -2.79 33.25
C THR A 57 -28.30 -1.50 32.48
N ALA A 58 -29.24 -1.51 31.53
CA ALA A 58 -29.63 -0.31 30.79
C ALA A 58 -30.06 0.85 31.70
N LYS A 59 -30.87 0.55 32.69
CA LYS A 59 -31.35 1.56 33.67
C LYS A 59 -30.20 2.20 34.48
N GLU A 60 -29.26 1.40 34.95
CA GLU A 60 -28.06 1.88 35.65
C GLU A 60 -27.24 2.83 34.75
N LEU A 61 -27.02 2.47 33.52
CA LEU A 61 -26.29 3.29 32.55
C LEU A 61 -27.04 4.59 32.20
N ILE A 62 -28.37 4.56 32.10
CA ILE A 62 -29.19 5.76 31.92
C ILE A 62 -29.02 6.72 33.08
N TYR A 63 -29.07 6.22 34.34
CA TYR A 63 -28.85 7.04 35.53
C TYR A 63 -27.42 7.61 35.56
N TYR A 64 -26.42 6.81 35.19
CA TYR A 64 -25.05 7.27 35.10
C TYR A 64 -24.91 8.43 34.12
N LEU A 65 -25.44 8.27 32.88
CA LEU A 65 -25.42 9.33 31.87
C LEU A 65 -26.12 10.61 32.36
N LYS A 66 -27.29 10.46 32.99
CA LYS A 66 -28.07 11.58 33.52
C LYS A 66 -27.33 12.32 34.63
N ASN A 67 -26.81 11.60 35.59
CA ASN A 67 -26.16 12.19 36.78
C ASN A 67 -24.83 12.88 36.45
N ASN A 68 -24.18 12.47 35.35
CA ASN A 68 -22.91 13.05 34.90
C ASN A 68 -23.07 14.01 33.72
N ASN A 69 -24.29 14.33 33.28
CA ASN A 69 -24.59 15.22 32.16
C ASN A 69 -23.86 14.79 30.86
N LEU A 70 -23.80 13.46 30.60
CA LEU A 70 -23.04 12.89 29.46
C LEU A 70 -23.85 12.76 28.15
N GLY A 71 -25.08 13.27 28.11
CA GLY A 71 -25.96 13.16 26.97
C GLY A 71 -26.83 11.89 26.97
N ARG A 72 -27.32 11.47 25.81
CA ARG A 72 -28.28 10.36 25.67
C ARG A 72 -27.66 9.23 24.82
N ALA A 73 -28.01 7.98 25.21
CA ALA A 73 -27.70 6.79 24.43
C ALA A 73 -28.95 5.88 24.42
N THR A 74 -28.99 5.01 23.37
CA THR A 74 -30.02 3.97 23.27
C THR A 74 -29.40 2.62 23.62
N PHE A 75 -30.08 1.86 24.46
CA PHE A 75 -29.64 0.58 24.96
C PHE A 75 -30.54 -0.54 24.45
N TYR A 76 -29.94 -1.67 24.05
CA TYR A 76 -30.59 -2.86 23.53
C TYR A 76 -30.31 -4.04 24.46
N PRO A 77 -31.24 -4.32 25.43
CA PRO A 77 -31.08 -5.43 26.34
C PRO A 77 -31.33 -6.77 25.63
N LEU A 78 -30.34 -7.67 25.67
CA LEU A 78 -30.41 -9.02 25.07
C LEU A 78 -31.59 -9.84 25.58
N SER A 79 -31.90 -9.72 26.86
CA SER A 79 -32.94 -10.55 27.51
C SER A 79 -34.37 -10.24 27.11
N VAL A 80 -34.64 -9.11 26.42
CA VAL A 80 -36.01 -8.67 26.07
C VAL A 80 -36.21 -8.30 24.59
N ILE A 81 -35.15 -7.98 23.89
CA ILE A 81 -35.28 -7.64 22.46
C ILE A 81 -35.58 -8.90 21.65
N THR A 82 -36.63 -8.84 20.84
CA THR A 82 -37.03 -9.89 19.91
C THR A 82 -36.75 -9.49 18.47
N GLY A 83 -36.48 -10.46 17.62
CA GLY A 83 -36.27 -10.26 16.17
C GLY A 83 -37.52 -9.70 15.50
N ARG A 84 -37.29 -9.00 14.38
CA ARG A 84 -38.32 -8.56 13.43
C ARG A 84 -38.01 -9.17 12.10
N TYR A 85 -39.00 -9.71 11.43
CA TYR A 85 -38.83 -10.44 10.19
C TYR A 85 -39.84 -9.99 9.14
N ILE A 86 -39.53 -10.20 7.90
CA ILE A 86 -40.45 -10.06 6.79
C ILE A 86 -41.31 -11.32 6.76
N ASP A 87 -42.60 -11.16 6.56
CA ASP A 87 -43.49 -12.32 6.47
C ASP A 87 -43.24 -13.15 5.18
N ASP A 88 -43.48 -14.48 5.29
CA ASP A 88 -43.22 -15.43 4.20
C ASP A 88 -43.96 -15.10 2.90
N SER A 89 -45.18 -14.54 2.98
CA SER A 89 -45.94 -14.15 1.81
C SER A 89 -45.25 -13.01 1.06
N THR A 90 -44.75 -12.05 1.75
CA THR A 90 -43.96 -10.94 1.18
C THR A 90 -42.65 -11.46 0.60
N LEU A 91 -41.89 -12.30 1.33
CA LEU A 91 -40.65 -12.89 0.82
C LEU A 91 -40.87 -13.68 -0.47
N ASN A 92 -41.92 -14.50 -0.52
CA ASN A 92 -42.25 -15.27 -1.72
C ASN A 92 -42.60 -14.37 -2.93
N THR A 93 -43.10 -13.18 -2.70
CA THR A 93 -43.40 -12.20 -3.74
C THR A 93 -42.16 -11.57 -4.32
N ILE A 94 -41.12 -11.33 -3.49
CA ILE A 94 -39.98 -10.51 -3.90
C ILE A 94 -38.69 -11.27 -4.19
N LYS A 95 -38.53 -12.47 -3.66
CA LYS A 95 -37.26 -13.25 -3.74
C LYS A 95 -36.80 -13.57 -5.17
N ASN A 96 -37.70 -13.59 -6.13
CA ASN A 96 -37.41 -13.87 -7.53
C ASN A 96 -37.46 -12.62 -8.42
N GLU A 97 -37.60 -11.42 -7.82
CA GLU A 97 -37.58 -10.18 -8.56
C GLU A 97 -36.16 -9.80 -8.97
N ASP A 98 -36.05 -9.28 -10.20
CA ASP A 98 -34.77 -8.73 -10.64
C ASP A 98 -34.29 -7.65 -9.68
N GLY A 99 -32.99 -7.62 -9.39
CA GLY A 99 -32.38 -6.67 -8.47
C GLY A 99 -32.63 -6.90 -6.98
N TYR A 100 -33.41 -7.93 -6.59
CA TYR A 100 -33.48 -8.35 -5.19
C TYR A 100 -32.15 -9.00 -4.76
N ILE A 101 -31.57 -8.53 -3.65
CA ILE A 101 -30.28 -9.03 -3.16
C ILE A 101 -30.47 -9.91 -1.92
N GLY A 102 -31.32 -9.48 -0.98
CA GLY A 102 -31.54 -10.22 0.25
C GLY A 102 -32.13 -9.36 1.37
N ILE A 103 -32.26 -9.96 2.53
CA ILE A 103 -32.62 -9.27 3.78
C ILE A 103 -31.35 -8.78 4.44
N ALA A 104 -31.34 -7.55 4.94
CA ALA A 104 -30.14 -6.92 5.49
C ALA A 104 -29.48 -7.73 6.62
N SER A 105 -30.24 -8.42 7.46
CA SER A 105 -29.70 -9.30 8.52
C SER A 105 -28.99 -10.55 8.00
N GLU A 106 -29.30 -11.00 6.79
CA GLU A 106 -28.72 -12.20 6.16
C GLU A 106 -27.41 -11.87 5.40
N LEU A 107 -27.16 -10.59 5.16
CA LEU A 107 -25.98 -10.10 4.44
C LEU A 107 -24.80 -9.74 5.36
N VAL A 108 -24.94 -9.96 6.66
CA VAL A 108 -23.94 -9.67 7.68
C VAL A 108 -23.65 -10.92 8.52
N SER A 109 -22.42 -11.01 9.05
CA SER A 109 -22.02 -12.08 9.98
C SER A 109 -21.94 -11.53 11.39
N TYR A 110 -22.34 -12.34 12.36
CA TYR A 110 -22.35 -11.97 13.79
C TYR A 110 -22.40 -13.24 14.67
N ASP A 111 -22.05 -13.09 15.96
CA ASP A 111 -22.19 -14.15 16.96
C ASP A 111 -23.69 -14.44 17.19
N ASN A 112 -24.09 -15.71 17.17
CA ASN A 112 -25.48 -16.16 17.28
C ASN A 112 -26.22 -15.61 18.53
N LYS A 113 -25.51 -15.30 19.61
CA LYS A 113 -26.11 -14.68 20.80
C LYS A 113 -26.74 -13.30 20.52
N TYR A 114 -26.35 -12.62 19.43
CA TYR A 114 -26.91 -11.33 19.00
C TYR A 114 -28.03 -11.45 17.96
N SER A 115 -28.44 -12.68 17.61
CA SER A 115 -29.40 -12.92 16.52
C SER A 115 -30.68 -12.08 16.67
N ASN A 116 -31.29 -12.04 17.86
CA ASN A 116 -32.49 -11.24 18.10
C ASN A 116 -32.25 -9.73 17.94
N ILE A 117 -31.08 -9.25 18.39
CA ILE A 117 -30.70 -7.84 18.25
C ILE A 117 -30.56 -7.46 16.78
N ILE A 118 -29.78 -8.24 16.04
CA ILE A 118 -29.49 -7.97 14.61
C ILE A 118 -30.76 -8.12 13.77
N SER A 119 -31.57 -9.16 14.01
CA SER A 119 -32.85 -9.30 13.35
C SER A 119 -33.85 -8.18 13.72
N ASN A 120 -33.78 -7.63 14.93
CA ASN A 120 -34.62 -6.49 15.32
C ASN A 120 -34.31 -5.24 14.47
N VAL A 121 -33.05 -4.95 14.19
CA VAL A 121 -32.62 -3.73 13.48
C VAL A 121 -32.49 -3.92 11.97
N LEU A 122 -32.26 -5.14 11.45
CA LEU A 122 -31.98 -5.43 10.06
C LEU A 122 -32.93 -6.48 9.42
N GLY A 123 -33.65 -7.27 10.22
CA GLY A 123 -34.41 -8.43 9.71
C GLY A 123 -35.67 -8.07 8.94
N ASN A 124 -36.11 -6.84 8.96
CA ASN A 124 -37.26 -6.34 8.20
C ASN A 124 -36.88 -5.27 7.17
N ILE A 125 -35.61 -5.25 6.74
CA ILE A 125 -35.10 -4.32 5.72
C ILE A 125 -34.64 -5.11 4.51
N ILE A 126 -35.12 -4.72 3.33
CA ILE A 126 -34.81 -5.35 2.05
C ILE A 126 -33.65 -4.61 1.41
N ILE A 127 -32.67 -5.33 0.89
CA ILE A 127 -31.57 -4.79 0.10
C ILE A 127 -31.80 -5.12 -1.37
N VAL A 128 -31.65 -4.11 -2.23
CA VAL A 128 -31.80 -4.21 -3.67
C VAL A 128 -30.64 -3.52 -4.39
N ASP A 129 -30.50 -3.74 -5.69
CA ASP A 129 -29.40 -3.16 -6.47
C ASP A 129 -29.60 -1.66 -6.77
N THR A 130 -30.79 -1.28 -7.31
CA THR A 130 -31.06 0.08 -7.82
C THR A 130 -32.35 0.66 -7.25
N ILE A 131 -32.51 1.99 -7.39
CA ILE A 131 -33.72 2.69 -6.93
C ILE A 131 -34.96 2.35 -7.79
N GLU A 132 -34.75 2.04 -9.06
CA GLU A 132 -35.80 1.60 -9.98
C GLU A 132 -36.40 0.27 -9.47
N MET A 133 -35.55 -0.71 -9.14
CA MET A 133 -35.99 -1.99 -8.59
C MET A 133 -36.59 -1.82 -7.19
N ALA A 134 -36.04 -0.92 -6.38
CA ALA A 134 -36.64 -0.55 -5.09
C ALA A 134 -38.08 -0.08 -5.23
N ASN A 135 -38.38 0.78 -6.22
CA ASN A 135 -39.73 1.28 -6.49
C ASN A 135 -40.69 0.15 -6.93
N ILE A 136 -40.22 -0.75 -7.81
CA ILE A 136 -41.02 -1.90 -8.28
C ILE A 136 -41.37 -2.81 -7.10
N ILE A 137 -40.36 -3.22 -6.35
CA ILE A 137 -40.53 -4.09 -5.19
C ILE A 137 -41.40 -3.44 -4.12
N SER A 138 -41.15 -2.17 -3.79
CA SER A 138 -41.94 -1.41 -2.83
C SER A 138 -43.44 -1.38 -3.18
N SER A 139 -43.74 -1.19 -4.46
CA SER A 139 -45.13 -1.18 -4.96
C SER A 139 -45.79 -2.55 -4.80
N LYS A 140 -45.07 -3.64 -5.13
CA LYS A 140 -45.59 -5.01 -5.02
C LYS A 140 -45.92 -5.41 -3.57
N ILE A 141 -45.19 -4.87 -2.59
CA ILE A 141 -45.38 -5.15 -1.16
C ILE A 141 -46.18 -4.06 -0.42
N ASN A 142 -46.89 -3.20 -1.18
CA ASN A 142 -47.69 -2.11 -0.61
C ASN A 142 -46.90 -1.19 0.36
N LYS A 143 -45.59 -0.99 0.08
CA LYS A 143 -44.70 -0.11 0.88
C LYS A 143 -44.61 -0.48 2.36
N LYS A 144 -44.78 -1.79 2.65
CA LYS A 144 -44.85 -2.33 4.03
C LYS A 144 -43.51 -2.34 4.73
N TYR A 145 -42.40 -2.50 3.98
CA TYR A 145 -41.05 -2.64 4.51
C TYR A 145 -40.10 -1.59 3.95
N LYS A 146 -39.08 -1.26 4.74
CA LYS A 146 -38.00 -0.38 4.31
C LYS A 146 -37.15 -1.10 3.27
N ILE A 147 -36.81 -0.43 2.17
CA ILE A 147 -35.90 -0.91 1.13
C ILE A 147 -34.71 0.00 1.04
N VAL A 148 -33.52 -0.56 0.89
CA VAL A 148 -32.26 0.18 0.76
C VAL A 148 -31.49 -0.37 -0.44
N THR A 149 -31.01 0.53 -1.30
CA THR A 149 -30.20 0.15 -2.47
C THR A 149 -28.73 -0.02 -2.11
N LEU A 150 -27.94 -0.65 -2.98
CA LEU A 150 -26.50 -0.82 -2.77
C LEU A 150 -25.75 0.53 -2.63
N ASP A 151 -26.19 1.56 -3.31
CA ASP A 151 -25.64 2.92 -3.24
C ASP A 151 -26.24 3.77 -2.10
N GLY A 152 -27.14 3.18 -1.27
CA GLY A 152 -27.67 3.81 -0.06
C GLY A 152 -28.89 4.70 -0.24
N GLN A 153 -29.61 4.59 -1.34
CA GLN A 153 -30.94 5.21 -1.49
C GLN A 153 -31.97 4.44 -0.65
N VAL A 154 -32.99 5.08 -0.15
CA VAL A 154 -33.95 4.47 0.77
C VAL A 154 -35.37 4.73 0.33
N ILE A 155 -36.19 3.70 0.29
CA ILE A 155 -37.65 3.81 0.32
C ILE A 155 -38.11 3.40 1.73
N ASN A 156 -38.67 4.35 2.45
CA ASN A 156 -39.20 4.10 3.80
C ASN A 156 -40.57 3.43 3.75
N VAL A 157 -40.95 2.84 4.86
CA VAL A 157 -42.34 2.37 5.08
C VAL A 157 -43.30 3.52 4.79
N GLY A 158 -44.35 3.25 4.01
CA GLY A 158 -45.31 4.27 3.56
C GLY A 158 -44.87 4.99 2.27
N GLY A 159 -43.63 4.78 1.77
CA GLY A 159 -43.23 5.17 0.40
C GLY A 159 -42.48 6.50 0.32
N SER A 160 -42.08 7.14 1.41
CA SER A 160 -41.19 8.31 1.32
C SER A 160 -39.79 7.88 0.87
N LEU A 161 -39.17 8.68 -0.01
CA LEU A 161 -37.85 8.42 -0.53
C LEU A 161 -36.81 9.30 0.17
N THR A 162 -35.67 8.71 0.45
CA THR A 162 -34.48 9.42 0.93
C THR A 162 -33.32 9.03 0.03
N GLY A 163 -32.67 10.01 -0.58
CA GLY A 163 -31.57 9.76 -1.52
C GLY A 163 -30.77 11.03 -1.77
N GLY A 164 -29.77 10.89 -2.63
CA GLY A 164 -28.83 11.94 -2.98
C GLY A 164 -27.39 11.45 -2.84
N SER A 165 -26.42 12.29 -3.16
CA SER A 165 -25.02 11.93 -2.96
C SER A 165 -24.73 11.80 -1.45
N GLN A 166 -24.31 10.61 -1.02
CA GLN A 166 -23.78 10.49 0.34
C GLN A 166 -22.45 11.25 0.41
N THR A 167 -22.43 12.37 1.13
CA THR A 167 -21.17 12.84 1.71
C THR A 167 -20.64 11.70 2.56
N LYS A 168 -19.34 11.37 2.45
CA LYS A 168 -18.69 10.29 3.21
C LYS A 168 -19.15 10.36 4.68
N SER A 169 -20.22 9.66 4.99
CA SER A 169 -20.68 9.61 6.38
C SER A 169 -19.68 8.77 7.15
N VAL A 170 -19.07 9.39 8.14
CA VAL A 170 -18.12 8.76 9.05
C VAL A 170 -18.91 7.81 9.95
N SER A 171 -19.27 6.63 9.41
CA SER A 171 -19.92 5.59 10.21
C SER A 171 -18.87 4.67 10.84
N PRO A 172 -19.16 4.05 12.00
CA PRO A 172 -18.27 3.06 12.59
C PRO A 172 -17.89 1.93 11.64
N ILE A 173 -18.81 1.50 10.77
CA ILE A 173 -18.59 0.44 9.81
C ILE A 173 -17.65 0.91 8.69
N SER A 174 -17.85 2.11 8.14
CA SER A 174 -16.98 2.65 7.08
C SER A 174 -15.56 2.90 7.58
N ILE A 175 -15.41 3.43 8.81
CA ILE A 175 -14.08 3.61 9.42
C ILE A 175 -13.37 2.28 9.65
N LYS A 176 -14.06 1.25 10.15
CA LYS A 176 -13.47 -0.08 10.34
C LYS A 176 -12.93 -0.62 9.01
N TYR A 177 -13.73 -0.51 7.96
CA TYR A 177 -13.33 -0.94 6.62
C TYR A 177 -12.14 -0.14 6.08
N GLU A 178 -12.17 1.19 6.17
CA GLU A 178 -11.05 2.05 5.75
C GLU A 178 -9.75 1.70 6.51
N ILE A 179 -9.84 1.48 7.82
CA ILE A 179 -8.69 1.06 8.64
C ILE A 179 -8.15 -0.30 8.17
N GLU A 180 -9.01 -1.27 7.89
CA GLU A 180 -8.60 -2.59 7.40
C GLU A 180 -7.92 -2.50 6.02
N GLU A 181 -8.46 -1.73 5.10
CA GLU A 181 -7.87 -1.50 3.77
C GLU A 181 -6.53 -0.76 3.86
N GLU A 182 -6.46 0.30 4.65
CA GLU A 182 -5.21 1.04 4.84
C GLU A 182 -4.14 0.21 5.58
N THR A 183 -4.55 -0.64 6.53
CA THR A 183 -3.64 -1.58 7.20
C THR A 183 -3.08 -2.61 6.23
N LYS A 184 -3.90 -3.14 5.31
CA LYS A 184 -3.44 -4.05 4.25
C LYS A 184 -2.44 -3.35 3.32
N LYS A 185 -2.75 -2.14 2.87
CA LYS A 185 -1.83 -1.33 2.05
C LYS A 185 -0.52 -1.05 2.78
N GLN A 186 -0.59 -0.68 4.06
CA GLN A 186 0.59 -0.45 4.90
C GLN A 186 1.48 -1.70 4.98
N THR A 187 0.89 -2.88 5.17
CA THR A 187 1.64 -4.14 5.23
C THR A 187 2.36 -4.42 3.91
N ILE A 188 1.69 -4.24 2.77
CA ILE A 188 2.28 -4.42 1.44
C ILE A 188 3.42 -3.42 1.20
N LEU A 189 3.19 -2.14 1.51
CA LEU A 189 4.20 -1.10 1.35
C LEU A 189 5.41 -1.32 2.27
N THR A 190 5.19 -1.79 3.50
CA THR A 190 6.27 -2.11 4.45
C THR A 190 7.13 -3.28 3.95
N SER A 191 6.51 -4.33 3.39
CA SER A 191 7.26 -5.46 2.82
C SER A 191 8.07 -5.03 1.61
N LYS A 192 7.50 -4.23 0.71
CA LYS A 192 8.20 -3.70 -0.47
C LYS A 192 9.35 -2.77 -0.09
N ASN A 193 9.15 -1.93 0.92
CA ASN A 193 10.21 -1.05 1.43
C ASN A 193 11.39 -1.86 1.99
N LYS A 194 11.10 -2.95 2.73
CA LYS A 194 12.14 -3.86 3.24
C LYS A 194 12.91 -4.56 2.12
N GLU A 195 12.25 -4.92 1.04
CA GLU A 195 12.88 -5.52 -0.15
C GLU A 195 13.81 -4.51 -0.85
N LEU A 196 13.30 -3.30 -1.12
CA LEU A 196 14.09 -2.23 -1.73
C LEU A 196 15.31 -1.83 -0.90
N LEU A 197 15.21 -1.81 0.44
CA LEU A 197 16.35 -1.55 1.31
C LEU A 197 17.44 -2.60 1.18
N LYS A 198 17.09 -3.89 0.96
CA LYS A 198 18.06 -4.95 0.69
C LYS A 198 18.73 -4.79 -0.66
N GLU A 199 17.98 -4.39 -1.69
CA GLU A 199 18.54 -4.12 -3.01
C GLU A 199 19.52 -2.95 -2.96
N ILE A 200 19.19 -1.86 -2.25
CA ILE A 200 20.08 -0.72 -2.03
C ILE A 200 21.39 -1.18 -1.35
N ASP A 201 21.33 -1.97 -0.27
CA ASP A 201 22.52 -2.47 0.42
C ASP A 201 23.41 -3.33 -0.50
N THR A 202 22.79 -4.11 -1.39
CA THR A 202 23.52 -4.92 -2.38
C THR A 202 24.23 -4.04 -3.41
N ILE A 203 23.52 -3.05 -3.96
CA ILE A 203 24.08 -2.10 -4.94
C ILE A 203 25.20 -1.27 -4.32
N ASP A 204 25.05 -0.82 -3.08
CA ASP A 204 26.08 -0.07 -2.37
C ASP A 204 27.36 -0.89 -2.19
N LYS A 205 27.26 -2.20 -1.90
CA LYS A 205 28.41 -3.10 -1.84
C LYS A 205 29.09 -3.26 -3.19
N GLU A 206 28.31 -3.39 -4.28
CA GLU A 206 28.85 -3.46 -5.63
C GLU A 206 29.56 -2.16 -6.02
N ILE A 207 28.98 -0.99 -5.75
CA ILE A 207 29.61 0.32 -5.96
C ILE A 207 30.97 0.41 -5.22
N ASN A 208 31.02 0.00 -3.95
CA ASN A 208 32.26 0.04 -3.17
C ASN A 208 33.33 -0.89 -3.77
N THR A 209 32.95 -2.07 -4.24
CA THR A 209 33.87 -3.01 -4.90
C THR A 209 34.40 -2.42 -6.22
N HIS A 210 33.52 -1.86 -7.04
CA HIS A 210 33.92 -1.22 -8.30
C HIS A 210 34.81 0.02 -8.08
N ASN A 211 34.51 0.83 -7.08
CA ASN A 211 35.35 1.97 -6.71
C ASN A 211 36.77 1.53 -6.30
N SER A 212 36.88 0.47 -5.49
CA SER A 212 38.17 -0.08 -5.08
C SER A 212 38.99 -0.58 -6.30
N SER A 213 38.32 -1.27 -7.24
CA SER A 213 38.94 -1.70 -8.49
C SER A 213 39.37 -0.52 -9.37
N LEU A 214 38.56 0.54 -9.42
CA LEU A 214 38.89 1.75 -10.17
C LEU A 214 40.11 2.45 -9.61
N TYR A 215 40.27 2.53 -8.28
CA TYR A 215 41.47 3.08 -7.66
C TYR A 215 42.72 2.27 -8.05
N LYS A 216 42.65 0.94 -7.98
CA LYS A 216 43.75 0.07 -8.38
C LYS A 216 44.16 0.29 -9.85
N TYR A 217 43.20 0.33 -10.77
CA TYR A 217 43.48 0.59 -12.19
C TYR A 217 44.06 1.98 -12.44
N LYS A 218 43.65 2.99 -11.67
CA LYS A 218 44.27 4.33 -11.76
C LYS A 218 45.73 4.30 -11.33
N GLU A 219 46.11 3.59 -10.28
CA GLU A 219 47.50 3.44 -9.83
C GLU A 219 48.33 2.67 -10.88
N GLU A 220 47.85 1.54 -11.37
CA GLU A 220 48.49 0.79 -12.45
C GLU A 220 48.71 1.64 -13.70
N ARG A 221 47.73 2.44 -14.08
CA ARG A 221 47.82 3.37 -15.19
C ARG A 221 48.95 4.39 -15.01
N ILE A 222 49.06 4.99 -13.83
CA ILE A 222 50.15 5.95 -13.54
C ILE A 222 51.50 5.25 -13.66
N GLU A 223 51.65 4.06 -13.13
CA GLU A 223 52.90 3.29 -13.24
C GLU A 223 53.26 2.97 -14.70
N PHE A 224 52.29 2.54 -15.49
CA PHE A 224 52.51 2.28 -16.92
C PHE A 224 52.90 3.57 -17.71
N PHE A 225 52.27 4.68 -17.40
CA PHE A 225 52.66 5.96 -18.01
C PHE A 225 54.11 6.35 -17.68
N SER A 226 54.54 6.18 -16.44
CA SER A 226 55.93 6.45 -16.01
C SER A 226 56.91 5.51 -16.74
N LYS A 227 56.62 4.22 -16.78
CA LYS A 227 57.44 3.25 -17.54
C LYS A 227 57.52 3.58 -19.03
N LYS A 228 56.42 3.97 -19.65
CA LYS A 228 56.37 4.39 -21.05
C LYS A 228 57.26 5.61 -21.30
N GLU A 229 57.19 6.62 -20.44
CA GLU A 229 57.97 7.83 -20.52
C GLU A 229 59.49 7.53 -20.42
N MET A 230 59.88 6.69 -19.46
CA MET A 230 61.26 6.24 -19.30
C MET A 230 61.75 5.51 -20.55
N ALA A 231 60.98 4.54 -21.06
CA ALA A 231 61.32 3.80 -22.26
C ALA A 231 61.42 4.73 -23.52
N THR A 232 60.59 5.75 -23.61
CA THR A 232 60.64 6.74 -24.68
C THR A 232 61.91 7.56 -24.61
N ASN A 233 62.28 8.02 -23.39
CA ASN A 233 63.50 8.76 -23.19
C ASN A 233 64.78 7.91 -23.49
N ASP A 234 64.80 6.66 -23.04
CA ASP A 234 65.87 5.71 -23.37
C ASP A 234 66.01 5.47 -24.86
N MET A 235 64.87 5.31 -25.57
CA MET A 235 64.88 5.16 -27.02
C MET A 235 65.40 6.39 -27.75
N THR A 236 65.10 7.58 -27.24
CA THR A 236 65.58 8.86 -27.79
C THR A 236 67.12 8.96 -27.62
N LEU A 237 67.64 8.58 -26.41
CA LEU A 237 69.06 8.56 -26.11
C LEU A 237 69.83 7.56 -27.00
N ILE A 238 69.28 6.34 -27.13
CA ILE A 238 69.86 5.27 -27.97
C ILE A 238 69.94 5.72 -29.44
N ASN A 239 68.84 6.32 -29.96
CA ASN A 239 68.84 6.84 -31.33
C ASN A 239 69.87 7.95 -31.54
N ALA A 240 70.00 8.90 -30.61
CA ALA A 240 71.02 9.94 -30.72
C ALA A 240 72.45 9.35 -30.68
N THR A 241 72.66 8.33 -29.84
CA THR A 241 73.94 7.61 -29.77
C THR A 241 74.25 6.82 -31.05
N LEU A 242 73.25 6.21 -31.61
CA LEU A 242 73.36 5.49 -32.90
C LEU A 242 73.72 6.45 -34.04
N GLU A 243 73.04 7.55 -34.16
CA GLU A 243 73.35 8.59 -35.18
C GLU A 243 74.79 9.13 -35.03
N ALA A 244 75.26 9.33 -33.78
CA ALA A 244 76.66 9.76 -33.54
C ALA A 244 77.66 8.69 -34.00
N LYS A 245 77.39 7.41 -33.72
CA LYS A 245 78.23 6.33 -34.12
C LYS A 245 78.25 6.06 -35.65
N GLU A 246 77.11 6.28 -36.31
CA GLU A 246 77.02 6.20 -37.78
C GLU A 246 77.82 7.34 -38.46
N ARG A 247 77.84 8.53 -37.87
CA ARG A 247 78.69 9.64 -38.38
C ARG A 247 80.18 9.30 -38.18
N GLU A 248 80.57 8.84 -36.99
CA GLU A 248 81.94 8.38 -36.70
C GLU A 248 82.40 7.30 -37.66
N LEU A 249 81.56 6.28 -37.94
CA LEU A 249 81.85 5.20 -38.88
C LEU A 249 82.03 5.74 -40.34
N LYS A 250 81.18 6.65 -40.73
CA LYS A 250 81.29 7.31 -42.06
C LYS A 250 82.58 8.08 -42.25
N ASP A 251 82.97 8.81 -41.18
CA ASP A 251 84.24 9.56 -41.20
C ASP A 251 85.44 8.64 -41.27
N LEU A 252 85.46 7.55 -40.48
CA LEU A 252 86.50 6.55 -40.51
C LEU A 252 86.59 5.81 -41.86
N THR A 253 85.44 5.53 -42.48
CA THR A 253 85.37 4.90 -43.80
C THR A 253 85.94 5.83 -44.89
N ASN A 254 85.65 7.15 -44.80
CA ASN A 254 86.20 8.13 -45.70
C ASN A 254 87.73 8.26 -45.58
N ILE A 255 88.24 8.25 -44.31
CA ILE A 255 89.72 8.26 -44.07
C ILE A 255 90.36 7.02 -44.65
N SER A 256 89.84 5.81 -44.43
CA SER A 256 90.37 4.58 -44.99
C SER A 256 90.35 4.53 -46.47
N ASN A 257 89.33 5.09 -47.10
CA ASN A 257 89.28 5.17 -48.62
C ASN A 257 90.33 6.13 -49.14
N ASN A 258 90.60 7.30 -48.49
CA ASN A 258 91.60 8.24 -48.88
C ASN A 258 93.04 7.64 -48.71
N GLU A 259 93.29 6.94 -47.58
CA GLU A 259 94.58 6.24 -47.44
C GLU A 259 94.82 5.18 -48.47
N SER A 260 93.77 4.41 -48.89
CA SER A 260 93.82 3.45 -49.94
C SER A 260 94.08 4.08 -51.35
N GLU A 261 93.54 5.28 -51.60
CA GLU A 261 93.81 6.05 -52.83
C GLU A 261 95.23 6.62 -52.84
N GLU A 262 95.73 7.10 -51.68
CA GLU A 262 97.14 7.52 -51.55
C GLU A 262 98.13 6.37 -51.75
N ASP A 263 97.91 5.20 -51.17
CA ASP A 263 98.71 3.99 -51.43
C ASP A 263 98.70 3.56 -52.90
N ASN A 264 97.53 3.64 -53.54
CA ASN A 264 97.41 3.35 -54.94
C ASN A 264 98.17 4.32 -55.83
N LEU A 265 98.14 5.64 -55.46
CA LEU A 265 98.90 6.66 -56.16
C LEU A 265 100.39 6.52 -55.93
N ILE A 266 100.83 6.17 -54.74
CA ILE A 266 102.25 5.87 -54.44
C ILE A 266 102.75 4.67 -55.22
N ASN A 267 101.95 3.59 -55.27
CA ASN A 267 102.27 2.40 -56.04
C ASN A 267 102.32 2.63 -57.56
N ALA A 268 101.42 3.52 -58.08
CA ALA A 268 101.45 3.96 -59.46
C ALA A 268 102.72 4.81 -59.81
N LEU A 269 103.12 5.72 -58.85
CA LEU A 269 104.32 6.47 -58.98
C LEU A 269 105.61 5.61 -58.95
N TYR A 270 105.65 4.55 -58.16
CA TYR A 270 106.75 3.59 -58.16
C TYR A 270 106.84 2.84 -59.53
N LYS A 271 105.72 2.51 -60.12
CA LYS A 271 105.69 1.80 -61.47
C LYS A 271 106.12 2.73 -62.60
N VAL A 272 106.06 3.99 -62.49
CA VAL A 272 106.50 4.97 -63.50
C VAL A 272 107.98 5.31 -63.38
N LYS A 273 108.66 4.94 -62.31
CA LYS A 273 110.10 5.14 -62.05
C LYS A 273 110.98 3.92 -62.48
N GLU A 274 110.40 2.81 -62.85
CA GLU A 274 111.10 1.72 -63.52
C GLU A 274 110.98 1.90 -65.09
#